data_de2ebbb0870bdbfa1a870dc260bcde26
#
_entry.id   de2ebbb0870bdbfa1a870dc260bcde26
#
_cell.length_a   1.000
_cell.length_b   1.000
_cell.length_c   1.000
_cell.angle_alpha   90.00
_cell.angle_beta   90.00
_cell.angle_gamma   90.00
#
_symmetry.space_group_name_H-M   'P 1'
#
loop_
_entity.id
_entity.type
_entity.pdbx_description
1 polymer ?
#
loop_
_entity_poly.entity_id
_entity_poly.type
_entity_poly.pdbx_seq_one_letter_code
_entity_poly.pdbx_strand_id
1 'polypeptide(L)'
;GMLETYATGTLASIIDWNQGNDGLLGITVLGTNKFELLSMIKQEDGLNIGEIKIIEREEDFKAPPNFDNMISLLEAILDDIDLHDDREKFFESASWVSFRYAEILPLKIEDKQKCLEFDDPILRLNFLEPLIKLIREKSQQ
;
A
#
# COMPACT_ATOMS: atom_id res chain seq x y z
N GLY A 1 2.80 18.81 20.92
CA GLY A 1 1.91 17.67 21.05
C GLY A 1 2.52 16.38 20.51
N MET A 2 2.03 15.27 20.99
CA MET A 2 2.46 13.96 20.45
C MET A 2 1.85 13.74 19.08
N LEU A 3 2.66 13.20 18.16
CA LEU A 3 2.20 12.82 16.84
C LEU A 3 1.20 11.65 16.95
N GLU A 4 0.02 11.83 16.38
CA GLU A 4 -0.94 10.73 16.27
C GLU A 4 -0.69 9.96 14.98
N THR A 5 -0.49 8.66 15.11
CA THR A 5 -0.31 7.75 13.98
C THR A 5 -1.20 6.52 14.15
N TYR A 6 -1.42 5.82 13.05
CA TYR A 6 -2.01 4.48 13.15
C TYR A 6 -1.02 3.53 13.80
N ALA A 7 -1.54 2.49 14.43
CA ALA A 7 -0.70 1.49 15.10
C ALA A 7 0.03 0.58 14.09
N THR A 8 -0.54 0.36 12.92
CA THR A 8 0.06 -0.48 11.88
C THR A 8 0.72 0.39 10.83
N GLY A 9 1.96 0.07 10.50
CA GLY A 9 2.71 0.79 9.48
C GLY A 9 3.59 -0.13 8.66
N THR A 10 4.37 0.45 7.76
CA THR A 10 5.31 -0.26 6.91
C THR A 10 6.71 0.27 7.15
N LEU A 11 7.65 -0.63 7.45
CA LEU A 11 9.08 -0.30 7.48
C LEU A 11 9.53 0.00 6.05
N ALA A 12 10.35 1.02 5.92
CA ALA A 12 10.89 1.41 4.64
C ALA A 12 12.41 1.57 4.72
N SER A 13 13.10 1.06 3.71
CA SER A 13 14.53 1.30 3.54
C SER A 13 14.74 2.44 2.56
N ILE A 14 15.60 3.39 2.91
CA ILE A 14 15.99 4.44 1.97
C ILE A 14 17.01 3.85 1.00
N ILE A 15 16.63 3.76 -0.28
CA ILE A 15 17.47 3.12 -1.32
C ILE A 15 18.15 4.13 -2.22
N ASP A 16 17.68 5.37 -2.22
CA ASP A 16 18.28 6.44 -3.01
C ASP A 16 17.89 7.79 -2.44
N TRP A 17 18.71 8.81 -2.71
CA TRP A 17 18.41 10.16 -2.33
C TRP A 17 19.00 11.14 -3.35
N ASN A 18 18.35 12.29 -3.49
CA ASN A 18 18.85 13.37 -4.33
C ASN A 18 18.51 14.71 -3.71
N GLN A 19 19.23 15.75 -4.14
CA GLN A 19 18.89 17.11 -3.78
C GLN A 19 18.27 17.79 -5.01
N GLY A 20 17.04 18.25 -4.85
CA GLY A 20 16.34 18.96 -5.92
C GLY A 20 16.88 20.38 -6.14
N ASN A 21 16.48 21.00 -7.25
CA ASN A 21 16.86 22.38 -7.57
C ASN A 21 16.31 23.40 -6.58
N ASP A 22 15.28 23.02 -5.81
CA ASP A 22 14.68 23.84 -4.75
C ASP A 22 15.42 23.72 -3.41
N GLY A 23 16.50 22.95 -3.36
CA GLY A 23 17.28 22.70 -2.15
C GLY A 23 16.68 21.64 -1.21
N LEU A 24 15.55 21.05 -1.58
CA LEU A 24 14.93 20.00 -0.78
C LEU A 24 15.56 18.65 -1.06
N LEU A 25 15.64 17.83 0.01
CA LEU A 25 16.12 16.47 -0.10
C LEU A 25 14.98 15.55 -0.57
N GLY A 26 15.17 14.91 -1.72
CA GLY A 26 14.28 13.84 -2.19
C GLY A 26 14.83 12.49 -1.80
N ILE A 27 13.98 11.60 -1.31
CA ILE A 27 14.37 10.24 -0.98
C ILE A 27 13.49 9.25 -1.73
N THR A 28 14.09 8.12 -2.12
CA THR A 28 13.36 6.96 -2.62
C THR A 28 13.41 5.87 -1.57
N VAL A 29 12.25 5.37 -1.19
CA VAL A 29 12.16 4.34 -0.16
C VAL A 29 11.54 3.07 -0.72
N LEU A 30 11.93 1.94 -0.16
CA LEU A 30 11.35 0.64 -0.47
C LEU A 30 10.71 0.08 0.80
N GLY A 31 9.40 -0.22 0.73
CA GLY A 31 8.70 -0.88 1.83
C GLY A 31 9.22 -2.30 2.01
N THR A 32 9.45 -2.71 3.25
CA THR A 32 10.01 -4.03 3.56
C THR A 32 9.05 -4.90 4.35
N ASN A 33 8.72 -4.50 5.57
CA ASN A 33 7.89 -5.29 6.47
C ASN A 33 6.75 -4.45 7.03
N LYS A 34 5.61 -5.09 7.25
CA LYS A 34 4.54 -4.50 8.06
C LYS A 34 4.94 -4.60 9.54
N PHE A 35 4.57 -3.60 10.33
CA PHE A 35 4.86 -3.59 11.75
C PHE A 35 3.67 -3.09 12.58
N GLU A 36 3.67 -3.45 13.84
CA GLU A 36 2.79 -2.88 14.85
C GLU A 36 3.59 -1.94 15.74
N LEU A 37 3.11 -0.73 15.92
CA LEU A 37 3.73 0.25 16.82
C LEU A 37 3.29 -0.05 18.25
N LEU A 38 4.25 -0.36 19.12
CA LEU A 38 4.00 -0.68 20.53
C LEU A 38 4.05 0.56 21.42
N SER A 39 5.01 1.44 21.16
CA SER A 39 5.17 2.69 21.89
C SER A 39 5.95 3.69 21.07
N MET A 40 5.82 4.96 21.39
CA MET A 40 6.54 6.03 20.71
C MET A 40 7.01 7.06 21.70
N ILE A 41 8.25 7.54 21.52
CA ILE A 41 8.82 8.65 22.27
C ILE A 41 9.29 9.70 21.30
N LYS A 42 9.33 10.95 21.78
CA LYS A 42 9.88 12.06 21.02
C LYS A 42 11.23 12.44 21.64
N GLN A 43 12.29 12.42 20.85
CA GLN A 43 13.62 12.85 21.31
C GLN A 43 13.69 14.38 21.47
N GLU A 44 14.69 14.85 22.18
CA GLU A 44 14.92 16.29 22.41
C GLU A 44 15.07 17.07 21.10
N ASP A 45 15.63 16.45 20.07
CA ASP A 45 15.78 17.04 18.73
C ASP A 45 14.47 17.03 17.89
N GLY A 46 13.37 16.52 18.45
CA GLY A 46 12.08 16.43 17.78
C GLY A 46 11.83 15.14 17.00
N LEU A 47 12.81 14.25 16.92
CA LEU A 47 12.66 12.96 16.23
C LEU A 47 11.75 12.01 17.02
N ASN A 48 10.76 11.45 16.35
CA ASN A 48 9.90 10.42 16.94
C ASN A 48 10.55 9.05 16.76
N ILE A 49 10.69 8.32 17.86
CA ILE A 49 11.24 6.95 17.85
C ILE A 49 10.18 6.00 18.34
N GLY A 50 9.94 4.94 17.57
CA GLY A 50 8.95 3.92 17.90
C GLY A 50 9.60 2.59 18.27
N GLU A 51 9.04 1.94 19.27
CA GLU A 51 9.27 0.52 19.51
C GLU A 51 8.23 -0.25 18.71
N ILE A 52 8.67 -1.18 17.87
CA ILE A 52 7.80 -1.87 16.95
C ILE A 52 7.93 -3.38 17.07
N LYS A 53 6.88 -4.07 16.66
CA LYS A 53 6.87 -5.52 16.46
C LYS A 53 6.69 -5.79 14.98
N ILE A 54 7.64 -6.52 14.38
CA ILE A 54 7.52 -6.95 12.98
C ILE A 54 6.37 -7.95 12.86
N ILE A 55 5.47 -7.72 11.90
CA ILE A 55 4.37 -8.63 11.59
C ILE A 55 4.85 -9.55 10.47
N GLU A 56 4.66 -10.86 10.65
CA GLU A 56 5.02 -11.84 9.63
C GLU A 56 4.22 -11.60 8.35
N ARG A 57 4.83 -11.91 7.21
CA ARG A 57 4.14 -11.79 5.92
C ARG A 57 2.94 -12.72 5.90
N GLU A 58 1.85 -12.22 5.33
CA GLU A 58 0.66 -13.03 5.09
C GLU A 58 0.95 -14.17 4.12
N GLU A 59 0.19 -15.25 4.22
CA GLU A 59 0.24 -16.33 3.24
C GLU A 59 -0.22 -15.78 1.89
N ASP A 60 0.58 -16.05 0.84
CA ASP A 60 0.26 -15.60 -0.50
C ASP A 60 -0.09 -16.79 -1.41
N PHE A 61 -1.02 -16.55 -2.31
CA PHE A 61 -1.51 -17.57 -3.25
C PHE A 61 -2.18 -16.88 -4.43
N LYS A 62 -2.48 -17.64 -5.47
CA LYS A 62 -3.25 -17.13 -6.60
C LYS A 62 -4.69 -16.86 -6.16
N ALA A 63 -5.22 -15.69 -6.50
CA ALA A 63 -6.61 -15.36 -6.18
C ALA A 63 -7.58 -16.35 -6.84
N PRO A 64 -8.65 -16.75 -6.12
CA PRO A 64 -9.67 -17.64 -6.70
C PRO A 64 -10.32 -17.06 -7.96
N PRO A 65 -10.91 -17.91 -8.83
CA PRO A 65 -11.48 -17.47 -10.11
C PRO A 65 -12.54 -16.38 -10.02
N ASN A 66 -13.24 -16.28 -8.89
CA ASN A 66 -14.24 -15.21 -8.71
C ASN A 66 -13.62 -13.80 -8.69
N PHE A 67 -12.30 -13.68 -8.61
CA PHE A 67 -11.58 -12.40 -8.70
C PHE A 67 -10.95 -12.15 -10.08
N ASP A 68 -11.18 -13.03 -11.05
CA ASP A 68 -10.58 -12.90 -12.40
C ASP A 68 -10.92 -11.56 -13.06
N ASN A 69 -12.14 -11.07 -12.88
CA ASN A 69 -12.55 -9.76 -13.43
C ASN A 69 -11.76 -8.61 -12.78
N MET A 70 -11.49 -8.70 -11.49
CA MET A 70 -10.67 -7.69 -10.81
C MET A 70 -9.23 -7.70 -11.34
N ILE A 71 -8.69 -8.89 -11.59
CA ILE A 71 -7.33 -9.03 -12.12
C ILE A 71 -7.26 -8.46 -13.54
N SER A 72 -8.22 -8.80 -14.40
CA SER A 72 -8.28 -8.27 -15.77
C SER A 72 -8.41 -6.75 -15.81
N LEU A 73 -9.21 -6.20 -14.90
CA LEU A 73 -9.35 -4.76 -14.77
C LEU A 73 -8.04 -4.10 -14.33
N LEU A 74 -7.34 -4.69 -13.37
CA LEU A 74 -6.04 -4.18 -12.93
C LEU A 74 -5.02 -4.19 -14.07
N GLU A 75 -4.96 -5.27 -14.85
CA GLU A 75 -4.10 -5.35 -16.04
C GLU A 75 -4.37 -4.18 -16.99
N ALA A 76 -5.65 -3.91 -17.29
CA ALA A 76 -6.04 -2.82 -18.17
C ALA A 76 -5.66 -1.45 -17.59
N ILE A 77 -5.86 -1.24 -16.30
CA ILE A 77 -5.48 0.02 -15.63
C ILE A 77 -3.98 0.23 -15.69
N LEU A 78 -3.20 -0.79 -15.39
CA LEU A 78 -1.74 -0.69 -15.39
C LEU A 78 -1.18 -0.46 -16.80
N ASP A 79 -1.77 -1.06 -17.82
CA ASP A 79 -1.37 -0.81 -19.21
C ASP A 79 -1.54 0.66 -19.59
N ASP A 80 -2.55 1.33 -19.04
CA ASP A 80 -2.79 2.75 -19.33
C ASP A 80 -1.87 3.69 -18.55
N ILE A 81 -1.51 3.36 -17.30
CA ILE A 81 -0.80 4.30 -16.43
C ILE A 81 0.69 4.01 -16.26
N ASP A 82 1.12 2.77 -16.48
CA ASP A 82 2.49 2.33 -16.23
C ASP A 82 3.34 2.23 -17.50
N LEU A 83 3.10 3.11 -18.49
CA LEU A 83 3.82 3.10 -19.78
C LEU A 83 5.35 3.13 -19.64
N HIS A 84 5.87 3.58 -18.51
CA HIS A 84 7.31 3.69 -18.24
C HIS A 84 7.73 2.98 -16.96
N ASP A 85 6.87 2.13 -16.40
CA ASP A 85 7.17 1.39 -15.18
C ASP A 85 7.69 0.00 -15.54
N ASP A 86 9.00 -0.21 -15.33
CA ASP A 86 9.69 -1.48 -15.60
C ASP A 86 9.56 -2.49 -14.46
N ARG A 87 8.82 -2.16 -13.40
CA ARG A 87 8.65 -3.08 -12.27
C ARG A 87 7.91 -4.33 -12.69
N GLU A 88 8.35 -5.46 -12.15
CA GLU A 88 7.74 -6.75 -12.39
C GLU A 88 6.30 -6.80 -11.86
N LYS A 89 5.41 -7.46 -12.58
CA LYS A 89 3.99 -7.56 -12.23
C LYS A 89 3.64 -9.00 -11.86
N PHE A 90 2.95 -9.17 -10.74
CA PHE A 90 2.68 -10.48 -10.15
C PHE A 90 1.18 -10.74 -10.05
N PHE A 91 0.50 -10.88 -11.21
CA PHE A 91 -0.96 -11.08 -11.26
C PHE A 91 -1.40 -12.41 -10.65
N GLU A 92 -0.49 -13.35 -10.46
CA GLU A 92 -0.78 -14.62 -9.78
C GLU A 92 -0.62 -14.54 -8.25
N SER A 93 -0.26 -13.39 -7.72
CA SER A 93 -0.19 -13.14 -6.29
C SER A 93 -1.39 -12.34 -5.84
N ALA A 94 -2.24 -12.93 -5.01
CA ALA A 94 -3.39 -12.24 -4.44
C ALA A 94 -2.97 -11.05 -3.58
N SER A 95 -1.86 -11.20 -2.83
CA SER A 95 -1.28 -10.10 -2.05
C SER A 95 -0.87 -8.95 -2.94
N TRP A 96 -0.11 -9.21 -3.99
CA TRP A 96 0.35 -8.16 -4.91
C TRP A 96 -0.82 -7.43 -5.57
N VAL A 97 -1.80 -8.20 -6.10
CA VAL A 97 -2.98 -7.63 -6.76
C VAL A 97 -3.75 -6.72 -5.80
N SER A 98 -4.02 -7.17 -4.59
CA SER A 98 -4.78 -6.39 -3.62
C SER A 98 -4.03 -5.14 -3.15
N PHE A 99 -2.74 -5.23 -2.89
CA PHE A 99 -1.93 -4.07 -2.50
C PHE A 99 -1.76 -3.09 -3.66
N ARG A 100 -1.64 -3.58 -4.89
CA ARG A 100 -1.53 -2.71 -6.06
C ARG A 100 -2.81 -1.90 -6.25
N TYR A 101 -3.98 -2.51 -6.08
CA TYR A 101 -5.24 -1.79 -6.09
C TYR A 101 -5.30 -0.72 -5.00
N ALA A 102 -4.90 -1.07 -3.77
CA ALA A 102 -4.89 -0.12 -2.66
C ALA A 102 -3.99 1.09 -2.94
N GLU A 103 -2.89 0.88 -3.67
CA GLU A 103 -1.96 1.94 -4.05
C GLU A 103 -2.55 2.88 -5.10
N ILE A 104 -3.14 2.34 -6.17
CA ILE A 104 -3.53 3.12 -7.35
C ILE A 104 -4.92 3.72 -7.28
N LEU A 105 -5.84 3.14 -6.50
CA LEU A 105 -7.20 3.65 -6.40
C LEU A 105 -7.25 4.94 -5.59
N PRO A 106 -8.15 5.88 -5.95
CA PRO A 106 -8.34 7.12 -5.18
C PRO A 106 -9.18 6.87 -3.92
N LEU A 107 -8.65 6.06 -3.02
CA LEU A 107 -9.30 5.70 -1.77
C LEU A 107 -9.07 6.76 -0.71
N LYS A 108 -9.99 6.84 0.25
CA LYS A 108 -9.75 7.59 1.49
C LYS A 108 -8.59 6.96 2.24
N ILE A 109 -7.87 7.77 3.01
CA ILE A 109 -6.71 7.27 3.76
C ILE A 109 -7.09 6.19 4.76
N GLU A 110 -8.28 6.28 5.36
CA GLU A 110 -8.81 5.28 6.28
C GLU A 110 -8.99 3.92 5.58
N ASP A 111 -9.44 3.94 4.32
CA ASP A 111 -9.63 2.71 3.54
C ASP A 111 -8.28 2.12 3.11
N LYS A 112 -7.32 2.96 2.75
CA LYS A 112 -5.95 2.50 2.47
C LYS A 112 -5.32 1.87 3.71
N GLN A 113 -5.54 2.47 4.87
CA GLN A 113 -5.06 1.93 6.14
C GLN A 113 -5.69 0.58 6.46
N LYS A 114 -6.99 0.41 6.22
CA LYS A 114 -7.65 -0.89 6.38
C LYS A 114 -7.05 -1.96 5.48
N CYS A 115 -6.74 -1.61 4.23
CA CYS A 115 -6.07 -2.53 3.32
C CYS A 115 -4.72 -3.01 3.87
N LEU A 116 -3.97 -2.11 4.50
CA LEU A 116 -2.70 -2.46 5.14
C LEU A 116 -2.90 -3.40 6.34
N GLU A 117 -3.97 -3.18 7.13
CA GLU A 117 -4.20 -3.92 8.37
C GLU A 117 -4.69 -5.34 8.18
N PHE A 118 -5.32 -5.66 7.04
CA PHE A 118 -5.72 -7.05 6.75
C PHE A 118 -4.49 -7.96 6.68
N ASP A 119 -4.61 -9.14 7.27
CA ASP A 119 -3.58 -10.18 7.26
C ASP A 119 -3.88 -11.30 6.23
N ASP A 120 -4.91 -11.11 5.42
CA ASP A 120 -5.35 -12.07 4.41
C ASP A 120 -5.69 -11.32 3.12
N PRO A 121 -5.05 -11.69 1.98
CA PRO A 121 -5.31 -11.01 0.73
C PRO A 121 -6.75 -11.16 0.22
N ILE A 122 -7.45 -12.25 0.57
CA ILE A 122 -8.86 -12.41 0.19
C ILE A 122 -9.75 -11.41 0.92
N LEU A 123 -9.50 -11.18 2.20
CA LEU A 123 -10.23 -10.15 2.96
C LEU A 123 -10.00 -8.78 2.33
N ARG A 124 -8.79 -8.50 1.91
CA ARG A 124 -8.44 -7.23 1.26
C ARG A 124 -9.14 -7.09 -0.09
N LEU A 125 -9.16 -8.14 -0.91
CA LEU A 125 -9.86 -8.13 -2.21
C LEU A 125 -11.36 -7.95 -2.03
N ASN A 126 -11.97 -8.64 -1.06
CA ASN A 126 -13.39 -8.50 -0.75
C ASN A 126 -13.73 -7.09 -0.26
N PHE A 127 -12.84 -6.47 0.49
CA PHE A 127 -13.02 -5.08 0.93
C PHE A 127 -12.93 -4.10 -0.25
N LEU A 128 -12.02 -4.34 -1.17
CA LEU A 128 -11.79 -3.46 -2.34
C LEU A 128 -12.87 -3.56 -3.41
N GLU A 129 -13.45 -4.73 -3.60
CA GLU A 129 -14.39 -4.96 -4.71
C GLU A 129 -15.55 -3.96 -4.76
N PRO A 130 -16.31 -3.71 -3.67
CA PRO A 130 -17.38 -2.72 -3.72
C PRO A 130 -16.87 -1.29 -3.92
N LEU A 131 -15.67 -0.97 -3.45
CA LEU A 131 -15.06 0.36 -3.65
C LEU A 131 -14.71 0.58 -5.11
N ILE A 132 -14.21 -0.45 -5.79
CA ILE A 132 -13.93 -0.40 -7.23
C ILE A 132 -15.22 -0.13 -8.02
N LYS A 133 -16.31 -0.81 -7.68
CA LYS A 133 -17.61 -0.60 -8.31
C LYS A 133 -18.11 0.83 -8.14
N LEU A 134 -18.00 1.39 -6.94
CA LEU A 134 -18.39 2.77 -6.67
C LEU A 134 -17.59 3.77 -7.50
N ILE A 135 -16.27 3.57 -7.58
CA ILE A 135 -15.39 4.44 -8.36
C ILE A 135 -15.75 4.40 -9.84
N ARG A 136 -16.02 3.21 -10.38
CA ARG A 136 -16.42 3.05 -11.78
C ARG A 136 -17.76 3.71 -12.09
N GLU A 137 -18.75 3.57 -11.22
CA GLU A 137 -20.06 4.20 -11.36
C GLU A 137 -19.94 5.73 -11.38
N LYS A 138 -19.11 6.30 -10.50
CA LYS A 138 -18.87 7.75 -10.45
C LYS A 138 -18.19 8.27 -11.70
N SER A 139 -17.28 7.50 -12.29
CA SER A 139 -16.56 7.91 -13.50
C SER A 139 -17.42 7.87 -14.76
N GLN A 140 -18.57 7.20 -14.71
CA GLN A 140 -19.51 7.11 -15.84
C GLN A 140 -20.59 8.20 -15.80
N GLN A 141 -20.58 9.07 -14.78
CA GLN A 141 -21.53 10.19 -14.65
C GLN A 141 -21.01 11.48 -15.29
#